data_9bb93b44a943064e501f6cf369dcbfcd
#
_entry.id   9bb93b44a943064e501f6cf369dcbfcd
#
_cell.length_a   1.000
_cell.length_b   1.000
_cell.length_c   1.000
_cell.angle_alpha   90.00
_cell.angle_beta   90.00
_cell.angle_gamma   90.00
#
_symmetry.space_group_name_H-M   'P 1'
#
loop_
_entity.id
_entity.type
_entity.pdbx_description
1 polymer ?
#
loop_
_entity_poly.entity_id
_entity_poly.type
_entity_poly.pdbx_seq_one_letter_code
_entity_poly.pdbx_strand_id
1 'polypeptide(L)'
;LCQIKTGIPMSQLEVIRPKDLGLKNGLFNEIDNNSFNDLILNGNETKDRLELANIIRESVSSNNFGNLGIDETSSMIRDQFNKFVDEHVSPYAHEWHLKDELIPMSVIDKMSELGIFGLTIPEEYGGLGMSKLAMCIVTEELARGYIGIGSLGTRTDISSELLLIGGTEEQKQKWLPKIASGEILPTAVFTEPNTCLLYTSPSPRDLRK
;
A
#
# COMPACT_ATOMS: atom_id res chain seq x y z
N LEU A 1 -3.99 -10.29 -13.69
CA LEU A 1 -4.64 -10.49 -15.01
C LEU A 1 -4.98 -11.96 -15.25
N CYS A 2 -4.03 -12.91 -15.10
CA CYS A 2 -4.28 -14.33 -15.25
C CYS A 2 -5.44 -14.82 -14.36
N GLN A 3 -5.41 -14.48 -13.07
CA GLN A 3 -6.47 -14.84 -12.14
C GLN A 3 -7.83 -14.23 -12.53
N ILE A 4 -7.86 -12.97 -12.97
CA ILE A 4 -9.09 -12.33 -13.43
C ILE A 4 -9.66 -13.07 -14.65
N LYS A 5 -8.80 -13.41 -15.62
CA LYS A 5 -9.22 -14.12 -16.83
C LYS A 5 -9.76 -15.53 -16.52
N THR A 6 -9.08 -16.28 -15.68
CA THR A 6 -9.45 -17.67 -15.33
C THR A 6 -10.55 -17.76 -14.28
N GLY A 7 -10.82 -16.68 -13.57
CA GLY A 7 -11.77 -16.56 -12.47
C GLY A 7 -11.09 -16.63 -11.11
N ILE A 8 -11.57 -15.82 -10.19
CA ILE A 8 -11.08 -15.73 -8.82
C ILE A 8 -11.93 -16.66 -7.94
N PRO A 9 -11.39 -17.76 -7.39
CA PRO A 9 -12.13 -18.63 -6.50
C PRO A 9 -12.39 -17.90 -5.16
N MET A 10 -13.67 -17.76 -4.82
CA MET A 10 -14.10 -17.19 -3.54
C MET A 10 -14.41 -18.29 -2.51
N SER A 11 -14.86 -19.46 -3.00
CA SER A 11 -15.11 -20.65 -2.20
C SER A 11 -14.97 -21.88 -3.08
N GLN A 12 -15.25 -23.08 -2.54
CA GLN A 12 -15.26 -24.31 -3.34
C GLN A 12 -16.35 -24.31 -4.42
N LEU A 13 -17.39 -23.50 -4.28
CA LEU A 13 -18.55 -23.46 -5.18
C LEU A 13 -18.65 -22.15 -5.97
N GLU A 14 -17.98 -21.09 -5.53
CA GLU A 14 -18.09 -19.76 -6.12
C GLU A 14 -16.80 -19.34 -6.78
N VAL A 15 -16.89 -18.97 -8.04
CA VAL A 15 -15.79 -18.40 -8.82
C VAL A 15 -16.27 -17.09 -9.45
N ILE A 16 -15.69 -15.99 -9.06
CA ILE A 16 -15.93 -14.68 -9.70
C ILE A 16 -15.27 -14.69 -11.08
N ARG A 17 -16.06 -14.50 -12.12
CA ARG A 17 -15.59 -14.44 -13.50
C ARG A 17 -15.56 -12.99 -13.99
N PRO A 18 -14.84 -12.69 -15.09
CA PRO A 18 -14.76 -11.34 -15.64
C PRO A 18 -16.13 -10.67 -15.84
N LYS A 19 -17.13 -11.44 -16.30
CA LYS A 19 -18.51 -10.94 -16.48
C LYS A 19 -19.17 -10.47 -15.19
N ASP A 20 -18.83 -11.09 -14.06
CA ASP A 20 -19.40 -10.77 -12.75
C ASP A 20 -18.82 -9.46 -12.21
N LEU A 21 -17.64 -9.07 -12.73
CA LEU A 21 -16.99 -7.78 -12.50
C LEU A 21 -17.39 -6.71 -13.53
N GLY A 22 -18.37 -6.98 -14.39
CA GLY A 22 -18.80 -6.07 -15.45
C GLY A 22 -17.78 -5.90 -16.60
N LEU A 23 -16.77 -6.76 -16.69
CA LEU A 23 -15.75 -6.70 -17.73
C LEU A 23 -16.28 -7.32 -19.03
N LYS A 24 -16.14 -6.57 -20.13
CA LYS A 24 -16.57 -7.03 -21.45
C LYS A 24 -15.64 -8.13 -21.98
N ASN A 25 -16.19 -9.13 -22.64
CA ASN A 25 -15.42 -10.26 -23.20
C ASN A 25 -14.30 -9.82 -24.17
N GLY A 26 -14.46 -8.69 -24.87
CA GLY A 26 -13.44 -8.16 -25.78
C GLY A 26 -12.20 -7.59 -25.11
N LEU A 27 -12.27 -7.23 -23.82
CA LEU A 27 -11.15 -6.64 -23.11
C LEU A 27 -9.90 -7.54 -23.07
N PHE A 28 -10.09 -8.86 -23.05
CA PHE A 28 -8.99 -9.81 -22.98
C PHE A 28 -8.43 -10.20 -24.35
N ASN A 29 -9.12 -9.90 -25.45
CA ASN A 29 -8.64 -10.22 -26.79
C ASN A 29 -7.37 -9.45 -27.16
N GLU A 30 -7.23 -8.21 -26.67
CA GLU A 30 -6.05 -7.40 -26.90
C GLU A 30 -4.84 -7.86 -26.06
N ILE A 31 -5.12 -8.52 -24.93
CA ILE A 31 -4.10 -9.04 -24.00
C ILE A 31 -3.80 -10.52 -24.30
N ASP A 32 -4.65 -11.17 -25.05
CA ASP A 32 -4.58 -12.61 -25.37
C ASP A 32 -3.52 -12.89 -26.44
N ASN A 33 -2.26 -12.85 -26.01
CA ASN A 33 -1.12 -13.21 -26.84
C ASN A 33 -0.51 -14.54 -26.41
N ASN A 34 0.37 -15.09 -27.23
CA ASN A 34 1.00 -16.38 -26.99
C ASN A 34 1.74 -16.43 -25.64
N SER A 35 2.42 -15.34 -25.27
CA SER A 35 3.16 -15.26 -23.99
C SER A 35 2.22 -15.28 -22.77
N PHE A 36 1.06 -14.64 -22.88
CA PHE A 36 0.07 -14.64 -21.80
C PHE A 36 -0.57 -16.02 -21.61
N ASN A 37 -0.90 -16.67 -22.72
CA ASN A 37 -1.45 -18.02 -22.69
C ASN A 37 -0.42 -19.05 -22.21
N ASP A 38 0.85 -18.91 -22.61
CA ASP A 38 1.94 -19.73 -22.13
C ASP A 38 2.13 -19.57 -20.61
N LEU A 39 2.10 -18.35 -20.09
CA LEU A 39 2.16 -18.09 -18.65
C LEU A 39 1.00 -18.75 -17.88
N ILE A 40 -0.23 -18.72 -18.43
CA ILE A 40 -1.38 -19.38 -17.79
C ILE A 40 -1.22 -20.90 -17.77
N LEU A 41 -0.77 -21.49 -18.88
CA LEU A 41 -0.71 -22.94 -19.06
C LEU A 41 0.54 -23.54 -18.40
N ASN A 42 1.66 -22.87 -18.54
CA ASN A 42 2.99 -23.43 -18.24
C ASN A 42 3.74 -22.69 -17.11
N GLY A 43 3.31 -21.48 -16.72
CA GLY A 43 4.03 -20.62 -15.77
C GLY A 43 4.09 -21.15 -14.32
N ASN A 44 3.55 -22.35 -14.06
CA ASN A 44 3.62 -23.05 -12.77
C ASN A 44 4.36 -24.41 -12.87
N GLU A 45 5.05 -24.66 -13.97
CA GLU A 45 5.84 -25.89 -14.09
C GLU A 45 6.98 -25.95 -13.08
N THR A 46 7.42 -27.15 -12.76
CA THR A 46 8.51 -27.36 -11.80
C THR A 46 9.81 -26.66 -12.23
N LYS A 47 10.11 -26.62 -13.53
CA LYS A 47 11.28 -25.92 -14.06
C LYS A 47 11.26 -24.43 -13.76
N ASP A 48 10.11 -23.77 -13.96
CA ASP A 48 9.95 -22.32 -13.75
C ASP A 48 10.03 -21.96 -12.26
N ARG A 49 9.47 -22.83 -11.40
CA ARG A 49 9.60 -22.69 -9.94
C ARG A 49 11.05 -22.86 -9.46
N LEU A 50 11.80 -23.78 -10.07
CA LEU A 50 13.22 -23.97 -9.76
C LEU A 50 14.06 -22.78 -10.23
N GLU A 51 13.78 -22.24 -11.41
CA GLU A 51 14.42 -21.05 -11.92
C GLU A 51 14.14 -19.85 -11.02
N LEU A 52 12.88 -19.62 -10.65
CA LEU A 52 12.50 -18.59 -9.69
C LEU A 52 13.20 -18.76 -8.35
N ALA A 53 13.25 -19.98 -7.81
CA ALA A 53 13.96 -20.28 -6.57
C ALA A 53 15.46 -19.97 -6.66
N ASN A 54 16.09 -20.22 -7.81
CA ASN A 54 17.50 -19.87 -8.04
C ASN A 54 17.69 -18.35 -8.10
N ILE A 55 16.82 -17.60 -8.80
CA ILE A 55 16.83 -16.13 -8.84
C ILE A 55 16.70 -15.57 -7.44
N ILE A 56 15.74 -16.06 -6.64
CA ILE A 56 15.55 -15.66 -5.25
C ILE A 56 16.82 -15.93 -4.43
N ARG A 57 17.41 -17.12 -4.55
CA ARG A 57 18.62 -17.49 -3.81
C ARG A 57 19.81 -16.59 -4.16
N GLU A 58 19.97 -16.23 -5.43
CA GLU A 58 21.05 -15.33 -5.90
C GLU A 58 20.81 -13.88 -5.46
N SER A 59 19.55 -13.50 -5.26
CA SER A 59 19.14 -12.14 -4.88
C SER A 59 19.02 -11.93 -3.37
N VAL A 60 19.23 -12.96 -2.53
CA VAL A 60 19.09 -12.88 -1.05
C VAL A 60 19.99 -11.81 -0.43
N SER A 61 21.17 -11.55 -1.03
CA SER A 61 22.10 -10.52 -0.55
C SER A 61 21.76 -9.10 -1.07
N SER A 62 20.92 -8.99 -2.09
CA SER A 62 20.39 -7.72 -2.58
C SER A 62 18.98 -7.58 -2.06
N ASN A 63 18.63 -6.46 -1.43
CA ASN A 63 17.25 -6.22 -0.96
C ASN A 63 16.23 -6.09 -2.12
N ASN A 64 16.59 -6.54 -3.32
CA ASN A 64 15.80 -6.45 -4.54
C ASN A 64 15.67 -7.81 -5.22
N PHE A 65 14.43 -8.28 -5.35
CA PHE A 65 14.10 -9.48 -6.12
C PHE A 65 13.67 -9.08 -7.55
N GLY A 66 14.65 -8.79 -8.42
CA GLY A 66 14.40 -8.47 -9.82
C GLY A 66 14.28 -6.97 -10.13
N ASN A 67 13.84 -6.66 -11.34
CA ASN A 67 13.61 -5.29 -11.78
C ASN A 67 12.24 -4.80 -11.32
N LEU A 68 12.21 -3.77 -10.50
CA LEU A 68 10.98 -3.19 -9.96
C LEU A 68 10.22 -2.33 -10.99
N GLY A 69 10.82 -2.00 -12.13
CA GLY A 69 10.21 -1.16 -13.14
C GLY A 69 10.01 0.30 -12.70
N ILE A 70 10.71 0.75 -11.66
CA ILE A 70 10.68 2.13 -11.17
C ILE A 70 11.83 2.93 -11.78
N ASP A 71 11.63 4.24 -11.94
CA ASP A 71 12.67 5.16 -12.43
C ASP A 71 13.73 5.47 -11.36
N GLU A 72 14.77 6.19 -11.75
CA GLU A 72 15.89 6.55 -10.86
C GLU A 72 15.43 7.39 -9.67
N THR A 73 14.54 8.36 -9.88
CA THR A 73 13.97 9.19 -8.81
C THR A 73 13.22 8.36 -7.79
N SER A 74 12.37 7.46 -8.26
CA SER A 74 11.63 6.52 -7.41
C SER A 74 12.56 5.58 -6.63
N SER A 75 13.66 5.14 -7.26
CA SER A 75 14.68 4.33 -6.60
C SER A 75 15.39 5.11 -5.48
N MET A 76 15.75 6.37 -5.73
CA MET A 76 16.36 7.24 -4.70
C MET A 76 15.42 7.47 -3.52
N ILE A 77 14.14 7.71 -3.79
CA ILE A 77 13.11 7.84 -2.75
C ILE A 77 13.05 6.56 -1.91
N ARG A 78 12.97 5.41 -2.56
CA ARG A 78 12.95 4.11 -1.90
C ARG A 78 14.17 3.92 -1.00
N ASP A 79 15.38 4.18 -1.49
CA ASP A 79 16.61 4.01 -0.74
C ASP A 79 16.68 4.93 0.49
N GLN A 80 16.19 6.17 0.35
CA GLN A 80 16.10 7.12 1.45
C GLN A 80 15.18 6.60 2.57
N PHE A 81 14.00 6.11 2.23
CA PHE A 81 13.05 5.61 3.21
C PHE A 81 13.44 4.24 3.76
N ASN A 82 14.10 3.40 2.97
CA ASN A 82 14.70 2.17 3.42
C ASN A 82 15.72 2.44 4.56
N LYS A 83 16.62 3.38 4.33
CA LYS A 83 17.61 3.80 5.32
C LYS A 83 16.96 4.37 6.59
N PHE A 84 15.97 5.24 6.44
CA PHE A 84 15.23 5.79 7.58
C PHE A 84 14.60 4.68 8.43
N VAL A 85 13.98 3.71 7.78
CA VAL A 85 13.33 2.58 8.46
C VAL A 85 14.34 1.71 9.18
N ASP A 86 15.46 1.39 8.55
CA ASP A 86 16.50 0.55 9.13
C ASP A 86 17.20 1.21 10.33
N GLU A 87 17.34 2.53 10.31
CA GLU A 87 17.99 3.27 11.39
C GLU A 87 17.04 3.63 12.55
N HIS A 88 15.78 3.95 12.28
CA HIS A 88 14.90 4.59 13.25
C HIS A 88 13.66 3.79 13.62
N VAL A 89 13.35 2.72 12.90
CA VAL A 89 12.11 1.97 13.07
C VAL A 89 12.38 0.51 13.39
N SER A 90 13.02 -0.21 12.47
CA SER A 90 13.21 -1.65 12.56
C SER A 90 13.88 -2.14 13.86
N PRO A 91 14.88 -1.45 14.41
CA PRO A 91 15.50 -1.88 15.65
C PRO A 91 14.59 -1.84 16.88
N TYR A 92 13.52 -1.04 16.84
CA TYR A 92 12.66 -0.77 17.98
C TYR A 92 11.23 -1.28 17.81
N ALA A 93 10.78 -1.53 16.60
CA ALA A 93 9.40 -1.87 16.27
C ALA A 93 8.87 -3.09 17.04
N HIS A 94 9.71 -4.12 17.20
CA HIS A 94 9.34 -5.33 17.94
C HIS A 94 9.11 -5.05 19.44
N GLU A 95 9.93 -4.20 20.03
CA GLU A 95 9.80 -3.80 21.44
C GLU A 95 8.54 -2.97 21.67
N TRP A 96 8.26 -1.99 20.81
CA TRP A 96 7.02 -1.21 20.85
C TRP A 96 5.78 -2.11 20.80
N HIS A 97 5.81 -3.09 19.89
CA HIS A 97 4.71 -4.04 19.75
C HIS A 97 4.51 -4.91 21.00
N LEU A 98 5.60 -5.49 21.54
CA LEU A 98 5.50 -6.35 22.71
C LEU A 98 5.05 -5.63 24.00
N LYS A 99 5.40 -4.35 24.12
CA LYS A 99 5.05 -3.53 25.28
C LYS A 99 3.75 -2.75 25.10
N ASP A 100 3.10 -2.88 23.94
CA ASP A 100 1.91 -2.07 23.58
C ASP A 100 2.18 -0.56 23.68
N GLU A 101 3.38 -0.14 23.28
CA GLU A 101 3.81 1.25 23.31
C GLU A 101 3.37 2.00 22.08
N LEU A 102 3.10 3.30 22.23
CA LEU A 102 2.86 4.20 21.11
C LEU A 102 4.15 4.46 20.32
N ILE A 103 4.02 4.74 19.04
CA ILE A 103 5.13 5.22 18.21
C ILE A 103 5.70 6.50 18.84
N PRO A 104 7.01 6.58 19.12
CA PRO A 104 7.59 7.77 19.73
C PRO A 104 7.42 9.01 18.87
N MET A 105 7.12 10.15 19.49
CA MET A 105 6.97 11.43 18.78
C MET A 105 8.21 11.79 17.98
N SER A 106 9.40 11.48 18.48
CA SER A 106 10.66 11.71 17.76
C SER A 106 10.75 11.00 16.39
N VAL A 107 10.05 9.87 16.22
CA VAL A 107 9.95 9.19 14.92
C VAL A 107 8.96 9.92 14.03
N ILE A 108 7.84 10.38 14.58
CA ILE A 108 6.82 11.17 13.86
C ILE A 108 7.40 12.52 13.42
N ASP A 109 8.17 13.18 14.27
CA ASP A 109 8.85 14.43 13.93
C ASP A 109 9.80 14.24 12.73
N LYS A 110 10.60 13.16 12.73
CA LYS A 110 11.46 12.82 11.59
C LYS A 110 10.68 12.50 10.32
N MET A 111 9.52 11.85 10.43
CA MET A 111 8.62 11.62 9.30
C MET A 111 8.10 12.95 8.73
N SER A 112 7.80 13.94 9.59
CA SER A 112 7.45 15.30 9.17
C SER A 112 8.59 15.98 8.44
N GLU A 113 9.80 15.94 8.99
CA GLU A 113 11.01 16.51 8.38
C GLU A 113 11.31 15.92 7.00
N LEU A 114 11.02 14.63 6.79
CA LEU A 114 11.14 13.94 5.51
C LEU A 114 9.98 14.24 4.55
N GLY A 115 8.98 15.02 4.96
CA GLY A 115 7.85 15.41 4.13
C GLY A 115 6.83 14.30 3.85
N ILE A 116 6.82 13.21 4.62
CA ILE A 116 5.95 12.05 4.40
C ILE A 116 4.48 12.44 4.38
N PHE A 117 4.07 13.32 5.28
CA PHE A 117 2.67 13.72 5.44
C PHE A 117 2.16 14.64 4.33
N GLY A 118 3.08 15.32 3.63
CA GLY A 118 2.78 16.20 2.49
C GLY A 118 3.17 15.64 1.14
N LEU A 119 3.50 14.35 1.05
CA LEU A 119 4.13 13.76 -0.13
C LEU A 119 3.32 14.00 -1.42
N THR A 120 2.00 13.80 -1.39
CA THR A 120 1.10 13.94 -2.54
C THR A 120 0.31 15.25 -2.53
N ILE A 121 0.41 16.04 -1.47
CA ILE A 121 -0.23 17.36 -1.39
C ILE A 121 0.46 18.29 -2.38
N PRO A 122 -0.30 19.05 -3.22
CA PRO A 122 0.28 20.01 -4.14
C PRO A 122 1.17 21.05 -3.44
N GLU A 123 2.20 21.52 -4.16
CA GLU A 123 3.16 22.54 -3.64
C GLU A 123 2.47 23.84 -3.21
N GLU A 124 1.38 24.23 -3.89
CA GLU A 124 0.58 25.41 -3.54
C GLU A 124 -0.02 25.38 -2.13
N TYR A 125 -0.16 24.17 -1.57
CA TYR A 125 -0.60 23.93 -0.18
C TYR A 125 0.53 23.48 0.74
N GLY A 126 1.79 23.65 0.31
CA GLY A 126 2.97 23.33 1.12
C GLY A 126 3.38 21.86 1.12
N GLY A 127 2.85 21.06 0.23
CA GLY A 127 3.25 19.66 0.03
C GLY A 127 4.40 19.52 -0.98
N LEU A 128 4.75 18.26 -1.31
CA LEU A 128 5.80 17.92 -2.27
C LEU A 128 5.27 17.65 -3.68
N GLY A 129 3.96 17.56 -3.89
CA GLY A 129 3.32 17.33 -5.18
C GLY A 129 3.73 16.04 -5.88
N MET A 130 4.19 15.03 -5.14
CA MET A 130 4.69 13.79 -5.72
C MET A 130 3.55 12.88 -6.21
N SER A 131 3.93 11.90 -7.04
CA SER A 131 2.98 10.95 -7.61
C SER A 131 2.45 9.94 -6.59
N LYS A 132 1.32 9.32 -6.91
CA LYS A 132 0.78 8.20 -6.12
C LYS A 132 1.72 6.98 -6.11
N LEU A 133 2.54 6.81 -7.15
CA LEU A 133 3.58 5.80 -7.16
C LEU A 133 4.62 6.06 -6.07
N ALA A 134 5.08 7.31 -5.93
CA ALA A 134 6.01 7.69 -4.86
C ALA A 134 5.40 7.39 -3.47
N MET A 135 4.12 7.68 -3.26
CA MET A 135 3.41 7.36 -2.03
C MET A 135 3.36 5.85 -1.76
N CYS A 136 3.11 5.03 -2.79
CA CYS A 136 3.13 3.57 -2.66
C CYS A 136 4.53 3.06 -2.25
N ILE A 137 5.59 3.56 -2.88
CA ILE A 137 6.97 3.19 -2.56
C ILE A 137 7.33 3.56 -1.11
N VAL A 138 7.00 4.77 -0.70
CA VAL A 138 7.24 5.23 0.67
C VAL A 138 6.46 4.40 1.68
N THR A 139 5.18 4.14 1.41
CA THR A 139 4.34 3.32 2.29
C THR A 139 4.85 1.88 2.41
N GLU A 140 5.33 1.29 1.31
CA GLU A 140 5.92 -0.06 1.30
C GLU A 140 7.14 -0.11 2.22
N GLU A 141 8.08 0.84 2.08
CA GLU A 141 9.28 0.87 2.92
C GLU A 141 8.96 1.14 4.40
N LEU A 142 8.08 2.08 4.69
CA LEU A 142 7.65 2.36 6.06
C LEU A 142 6.97 1.14 6.72
N ALA A 143 6.08 0.47 5.97
CA ALA A 143 5.36 -0.70 6.45
C ALA A 143 6.27 -1.93 6.63
N ARG A 144 7.36 -2.03 5.85
CA ARG A 144 8.39 -3.05 6.00
C ARG A 144 8.99 -3.03 7.41
N GLY A 145 9.24 -1.84 7.97
CA GLY A 145 9.75 -1.71 9.34
C GLY A 145 8.68 -1.88 10.40
N TYR A 146 7.55 -1.18 10.25
CA TYR A 146 6.41 -1.26 11.16
C TYR A 146 5.14 -0.75 10.49
N ILE A 147 4.14 -1.62 10.41
CA ILE A 147 2.88 -1.31 9.72
C ILE A 147 2.17 -0.06 10.28
N GLY A 148 2.30 0.20 11.57
CA GLY A 148 1.74 1.39 12.21
C GLY A 148 2.31 2.68 11.63
N ILE A 149 3.61 2.71 11.31
CA ILE A 149 4.28 3.87 10.71
C ILE A 149 3.84 4.05 9.24
N GLY A 150 3.76 2.97 8.46
CA GLY A 150 3.23 3.01 7.11
C GLY A 150 1.80 3.53 7.06
N SER A 151 0.98 3.14 8.04
CA SER A 151 -0.40 3.60 8.18
C SER A 151 -0.53 5.12 8.44
N LEU A 152 0.41 5.76 9.10
CA LEU A 152 0.37 7.21 9.36
C LEU A 152 0.42 8.01 8.05
N GLY A 153 1.37 7.71 7.16
CA GLY A 153 1.46 8.35 5.85
C GLY A 153 0.22 8.12 4.98
N THR A 154 -0.30 6.90 4.95
CA THR A 154 -1.49 6.57 4.18
C THR A 154 -2.74 7.33 4.67
N ARG A 155 -2.90 7.53 5.98
CA ARG A 155 -4.04 8.30 6.52
C ARG A 155 -4.00 9.76 6.08
N THR A 156 -2.83 10.38 6.07
CA THR A 156 -2.67 11.76 5.61
C THR A 156 -2.96 11.87 4.12
N ASP A 157 -2.51 10.92 3.31
CA ASP A 157 -2.81 10.87 1.87
C ASP A 157 -4.32 10.78 1.60
N ILE A 158 -5.02 9.85 2.26
CA ILE A 158 -6.48 9.69 2.11
C ILE A 158 -7.23 10.98 2.47
N SER A 159 -6.89 11.59 3.61
CA SER A 159 -7.59 12.81 4.05
C SER A 159 -7.30 14.00 3.15
N SER A 160 -6.08 14.10 2.63
CA SER A 160 -5.69 15.14 1.69
C SER A 160 -6.42 15.01 0.36
N GLU A 161 -6.56 13.79 -0.17
CA GLU A 161 -7.34 13.52 -1.37
C GLU A 161 -8.82 13.89 -1.19
N LEU A 162 -9.42 13.55 -0.05
CA LEU A 162 -10.80 13.93 0.23
C LEU A 162 -10.98 15.46 0.26
N LEU A 163 -10.02 16.19 0.84
CA LEU A 163 -10.03 17.65 0.84
C LEU A 163 -9.80 18.23 -0.56
N LEU A 164 -8.87 17.67 -1.34
CA LEU A 164 -8.57 18.13 -2.69
C LEU A 164 -9.77 17.95 -3.65
N ILE A 165 -10.47 16.83 -3.54
CA ILE A 165 -11.61 16.51 -4.40
C ILE A 165 -12.90 17.20 -3.95
N GLY A 166 -13.19 17.20 -2.65
CA GLY A 166 -14.49 17.60 -2.12
C GLY A 166 -14.49 18.84 -1.24
N GLY A 167 -13.33 19.34 -0.82
CA GLY A 167 -13.20 20.48 0.06
C GLY A 167 -13.40 21.83 -0.66
N THR A 168 -13.93 22.83 0.07
CA THR A 168 -13.92 24.22 -0.41
C THR A 168 -12.49 24.75 -0.40
N GLU A 169 -12.23 25.84 -1.15
CA GLU A 169 -10.89 26.43 -1.17
C GLU A 169 -10.43 26.91 0.21
N GLU A 170 -11.34 27.44 1.01
CA GLU A 170 -11.08 27.81 2.40
C GLU A 170 -10.65 26.60 3.26
N GLN A 171 -11.29 25.46 3.05
CA GLN A 171 -10.93 24.21 3.75
C GLN A 171 -9.56 23.70 3.31
N LYS A 172 -9.25 23.75 2.02
CA LYS A 172 -7.95 23.35 1.49
C LYS A 172 -6.82 24.20 2.06
N GLN A 173 -6.97 25.52 1.97
CA GLN A 173 -6.00 26.50 2.51
C GLN A 173 -5.80 26.37 4.02
N LYS A 174 -6.84 26.01 4.75
CA LYS A 174 -6.79 25.85 6.20
C LYS A 174 -6.12 24.56 6.65
N TRP A 175 -6.41 23.45 5.97
CA TRP A 175 -6.06 22.13 6.48
C TRP A 175 -4.87 21.49 5.77
N LEU A 176 -4.74 21.62 4.44
CA LEU A 176 -3.68 20.95 3.71
C LEU A 176 -2.26 21.35 4.16
N PRO A 177 -1.95 22.64 4.41
CA PRO A 177 -0.62 23.02 4.90
C PRO A 177 -0.29 22.40 6.26
N LYS A 178 -1.27 22.28 7.14
CA LYS A 178 -1.10 21.70 8.49
C LYS A 178 -0.92 20.18 8.44
N ILE A 179 -1.59 19.53 7.50
CA ILE A 179 -1.39 18.10 7.24
C ILE A 179 -0.01 17.89 6.63
N ALA A 180 0.37 18.68 5.63
CA ALA A 180 1.65 18.57 4.95
C ALA A 180 2.86 18.72 5.90
N SER A 181 2.76 19.65 6.84
CA SER A 181 3.79 19.86 7.87
C SER A 181 3.78 18.83 9.01
N GLY A 182 2.76 17.98 9.10
CA GLY A 182 2.58 17.06 10.22
C GLY A 182 2.07 17.73 11.52
N GLU A 183 1.69 19.03 11.48
CA GLU A 183 1.05 19.71 12.62
C GLU A 183 -0.26 19.01 13.01
N ILE A 184 -0.96 18.46 12.01
CA ILE A 184 -2.20 17.70 12.18
C ILE A 184 -2.04 16.34 11.52
N LEU A 185 -2.25 15.28 12.30
CA LEU A 185 -2.33 13.91 11.82
C LEU A 185 -3.81 13.47 11.80
N PRO A 186 -4.44 13.42 10.63
CA PRO A 186 -5.84 13.05 10.52
C PRO A 186 -6.06 11.57 10.81
N THR A 187 -7.24 11.25 11.29
CA THR A 187 -7.70 9.88 11.51
C THR A 187 -9.00 9.63 10.74
N ALA A 188 -9.06 8.51 10.03
CA ALA A 188 -10.27 8.06 9.37
C ALA A 188 -11.08 7.17 10.33
N VAL A 189 -12.32 7.55 10.60
CA VAL A 189 -13.27 6.78 11.41
C VAL A 189 -14.41 6.34 10.51
N PHE A 190 -14.32 5.11 9.99
CA PHE A 190 -15.31 4.56 9.04
C PHE A 190 -16.34 3.66 9.71
N THR A 191 -16.04 3.17 10.91
CA THR A 191 -16.93 2.25 11.60
C THR A 191 -18.00 3.03 12.34
N GLU A 192 -19.26 2.81 11.99
CA GLU A 192 -20.43 3.37 12.67
C GLU A 192 -20.96 2.41 13.73
N PRO A 193 -21.67 2.91 14.76
CA PRO A 193 -22.14 2.08 15.88
C PRO A 193 -22.98 0.86 15.44
N ASN A 194 -23.73 0.99 14.35
CA ASN A 194 -24.64 -0.05 13.86
C ASN A 194 -24.12 -0.80 12.62
N THR A 195 -22.90 -0.51 12.16
CA THR A 195 -22.29 -1.07 10.95
C THR A 195 -20.90 -1.64 11.21
N CYS A 196 -20.66 -2.10 12.43
CA CYS A 196 -19.41 -2.79 12.76
C CYS A 196 -19.30 -4.10 12.00
N LEU A 197 -18.16 -4.36 11.38
CA LEU A 197 -17.87 -5.62 10.68
C LEU A 197 -18.14 -6.86 11.53
N LEU A 198 -17.98 -6.75 12.85
CA LEU A 198 -18.28 -7.81 13.82
C LEU A 198 -19.77 -8.18 13.86
N TYR A 199 -20.68 -7.21 13.63
CA TYR A 199 -22.12 -7.42 13.69
C TYR A 199 -22.74 -7.71 12.32
N THR A 200 -22.14 -7.23 11.25
CA THR A 200 -22.66 -7.35 9.88
C THR A 200 -22.08 -8.53 9.10
N SER A 201 -20.98 -9.11 9.58
CA SER A 201 -20.35 -10.30 8.99
C SER A 201 -20.26 -11.40 10.05
N PRO A 202 -21.38 -12.09 10.37
CA PRO A 202 -21.36 -13.15 11.37
C PRO A 202 -20.40 -14.25 10.95
N SER A 203 -19.41 -14.52 11.78
CA SER A 203 -18.51 -15.64 11.57
C SER A 203 -19.18 -16.94 12.09
N PRO A 204 -18.76 -18.11 11.60
CA PRO A 204 -19.23 -19.38 12.16
C PRO A 204 -19.00 -19.52 13.67
N ARG A 205 -18.09 -18.73 14.25
CA ARG A 205 -17.82 -18.67 15.68
C ARG A 205 -18.94 -17.92 16.42
N ASP A 206 -19.52 -16.89 15.81
CA ASP A 206 -20.60 -16.09 16.41
C ASP A 206 -21.94 -16.80 16.35
N LEU A 207 -22.10 -17.74 15.44
CA LEU A 207 -23.32 -18.57 15.30
C LEU A 207 -23.40 -19.70 16.34
N ARG A 208 -22.41 -19.86 17.20
CA ARG A 208 -22.35 -20.94 18.22
C ARG A 208 -22.78 -20.47 19.61
N LYS A 209 -23.46 -19.33 19.72
CA LYS A 209 -24.04 -18.85 20.99
C LYS A 209 -25.49 -19.30 21.10
#